data_4203e1a4f529654a5349513270ac1779
#
_entry.id   4203e1a4f529654a5349513270ac1779
#
_cell.length_a   1.000
_cell.length_b   1.000
_cell.length_c   1.000
_cell.angle_alpha   90.00
_cell.angle_beta   90.00
_cell.angle_gamma   90.00
#
_symmetry.space_group_name_H-M   'P 1'
#
loop_
_entity.id
_entity.type
_entity.pdbx_description
1 polymer ?
#
loop_
_entity_poly.entity_id
_entity_poly.type
_entity_poly.pdbx_seq_one_letter_code
_entity_poly.pdbx_strand_id
1 'polypeptide(L)'
;MKVRRTNSFLKDYRGLPTEIQDRVNKQLLFFIENPRHPSLRLKKLKGTDKYEIRISRGYRLTLRFVEQIIELRRVGAHDLLRKEG
;
A
#
# COMPACT_ATOMS: atom_id res chain seq x y z
N MET A 1 -10.48 -11.63 -4.34
CA MET A 1 -10.30 -10.22 -4.70
C MET A 1 -9.08 -10.07 -5.58
N LYS A 2 -9.22 -9.37 -6.68
CA LYS A 2 -8.09 -9.17 -7.60
C LYS A 2 -7.25 -7.98 -7.18
N VAL A 3 -5.95 -8.07 -7.44
CA VAL A 3 -5.01 -7.00 -7.14
C VAL A 3 -4.39 -6.52 -8.44
N ARG A 4 -4.43 -5.21 -8.67
CA ARG A 4 -3.80 -4.59 -9.82
C ARG A 4 -2.66 -3.69 -9.35
N ARG A 5 -1.49 -3.89 -9.93
CA ARG A 5 -0.31 -3.10 -9.65
C ARG A 5 -0.14 -2.04 -10.72
N THR A 6 -0.24 -0.76 -10.33
CA THR A 6 -0.01 0.33 -11.28
C THR A 6 1.47 0.39 -11.65
N ASN A 7 1.77 1.05 -12.77
CA ASN A 7 3.16 1.26 -13.17
C ASN A 7 3.93 2.06 -12.12
N SER A 8 3.28 3.03 -11.50
CA SER A 8 3.91 3.81 -10.43
C SER A 8 4.27 2.94 -9.24
N PHE A 9 3.37 2.04 -8.85
CA PHE A 9 3.64 1.10 -7.77
C PHE A 9 4.84 0.21 -8.11
N LEU A 10 4.86 -0.35 -9.31
CA LEU A 10 5.96 -1.25 -9.72
C LEU A 10 7.29 -0.53 -9.71
N LYS A 11 7.32 0.70 -10.18
CA LYS A 11 8.53 1.52 -10.17
C LYS A 11 9.01 1.77 -8.74
N ASP A 12 8.09 2.15 -7.87
CA ASP A 12 8.41 2.37 -6.46
C ASP A 12 8.96 1.10 -5.82
N TYR A 13 8.27 -0.02 -6.05
CA TYR A 13 8.64 -1.30 -5.45
C TYR A 13 10.06 -1.73 -5.83
N ARG A 14 10.41 -1.58 -7.11
CA ARG A 14 11.74 -1.95 -7.59
C ARG A 14 12.85 -1.14 -6.92
N GLY A 15 12.54 0.08 -6.51
CA GLY A 15 13.52 0.94 -5.85
C GLY A 15 13.63 0.74 -4.34
N LEU A 16 12.81 -0.13 -3.75
CA LEU A 16 12.85 -0.36 -2.32
C LEU A 16 13.99 -1.30 -1.91
N PRO A 17 14.56 -1.11 -0.71
CA PRO A 17 15.47 -2.11 -0.16
C PRO A 17 14.79 -3.47 -0.08
N THR A 18 15.57 -4.53 -0.24
CA THR A 18 15.03 -5.90 -0.24
C THR A 18 14.20 -6.20 1.00
N GLU A 19 14.66 -5.76 2.18
CA GLU A 19 13.93 -5.96 3.43
C GLU A 19 12.53 -5.33 3.39
N ILE A 20 12.43 -4.17 2.76
CA ILE A 20 11.15 -3.48 2.66
C ILE A 20 10.26 -4.15 1.63
N GLN A 21 10.83 -4.65 0.52
CA GLN A 21 10.08 -5.43 -0.44
C GLN A 21 9.44 -6.66 0.22
N ASP A 22 10.20 -7.35 1.07
CA ASP A 22 9.69 -8.50 1.81
C ASP A 22 8.54 -8.10 2.74
N ARG A 23 8.66 -6.95 3.37
CA ARG A 23 7.59 -6.44 4.23
C ARG A 23 6.34 -6.08 3.42
N VAL A 24 6.52 -5.49 2.24
CA VAL A 24 5.40 -5.20 1.35
C VAL A 24 4.65 -6.49 1.01
N ASN A 25 5.39 -7.52 0.62
CA ASN A 25 4.79 -8.80 0.26
C ASN A 25 4.01 -9.39 1.42
N LYS A 26 4.58 -9.37 2.61
CA LYS A 26 3.94 -9.89 3.82
C LYS A 26 2.66 -9.12 4.15
N GLN A 27 2.74 -7.79 4.13
CA GLN A 27 1.57 -6.96 4.47
C GLN A 27 0.46 -7.11 3.44
N LEU A 28 0.80 -7.30 2.16
CA LEU A 28 -0.22 -7.55 1.13
C LEU A 28 -0.93 -8.88 1.35
N LEU A 29 -0.21 -9.92 1.79
CA LEU A 29 -0.84 -11.19 2.11
C LEU A 29 -1.84 -11.02 3.27
N PHE A 30 -1.45 -10.32 4.32
CA PHE A 30 -2.36 -10.03 5.42
C PHE A 30 -3.59 -9.25 4.94
N PHE A 31 -3.37 -8.26 4.08
CA PHE A 31 -4.46 -7.43 3.57
C PHE A 31 -5.47 -8.26 2.77
N ILE A 32 -4.99 -9.19 1.96
CA ILE A 32 -5.86 -10.05 1.17
C ILE A 32 -6.68 -10.97 2.07
N GLU A 33 -6.07 -11.51 3.12
CA GLU A 33 -6.76 -12.39 4.06
C GLU A 33 -7.72 -11.64 4.96
N ASN A 34 -7.30 -10.50 5.49
CA ASN A 34 -8.08 -9.71 6.42
C ASN A 34 -7.63 -8.25 6.38
N PRO A 35 -8.34 -7.40 5.62
CA PRO A 35 -7.98 -5.98 5.52
C PRO A 35 -7.98 -5.24 6.86
N ARG A 36 -8.62 -5.80 7.87
CA ARG A 36 -8.68 -5.20 9.20
C ARG A 36 -7.61 -5.73 10.14
N HIS A 37 -6.65 -6.49 9.62
CA HIS A 37 -5.54 -6.98 10.43
C HIS A 37 -4.85 -5.81 11.12
N PRO A 38 -4.65 -5.85 12.45
CA PRO A 38 -4.15 -4.68 13.21
C PRO A 38 -2.81 -4.14 12.72
N SER A 39 -1.92 -5.01 12.23
CA SER A 39 -0.60 -4.57 11.79
C SER A 39 -0.65 -3.67 10.56
N LEU A 40 -1.75 -3.73 9.79
CA LEU A 40 -1.90 -2.93 8.57
C LEU A 40 -2.22 -1.48 8.85
N ARG A 41 -2.91 -1.22 9.94
CA ARG A 41 -3.38 0.13 10.28
C ARG A 41 -4.06 0.81 9.09
N LEU A 42 -4.97 0.08 8.46
CA LEU A 42 -5.71 0.58 7.31
C LEU A 42 -6.44 1.88 7.65
N LYS A 43 -6.24 2.87 6.81
CA LYS A 43 -6.83 4.19 7.06
C LYS A 43 -7.16 4.86 5.73
N LYS A 44 -8.32 5.50 5.67
CA LYS A 44 -8.71 6.28 4.51
C LYS A 44 -7.97 7.62 4.53
N LEU A 45 -7.45 8.03 3.38
CA LEU A 45 -6.82 9.33 3.25
C LEU A 45 -7.88 10.41 3.10
N LYS A 46 -7.83 11.38 4.00
CA LYS A 46 -8.85 12.43 4.09
C LYS A 46 -9.06 13.14 2.75
N GLY A 47 -10.34 13.27 2.37
CA GLY A 47 -10.69 13.98 1.14
C GLY A 47 -10.45 13.20 -0.14
N THR A 48 -10.15 11.91 -0.07
CA THR A 48 -9.87 11.10 -1.25
C THR A 48 -10.61 9.76 -1.16
N ASP A 49 -10.56 9.00 -2.26
CA ASP A 49 -11.03 7.62 -2.28
C ASP A 49 -9.90 6.62 -2.06
N LYS A 50 -8.74 7.11 -1.60
CA LYS A 50 -7.55 6.29 -1.40
C LYS A 50 -7.43 5.86 0.04
N TYR A 51 -6.73 4.75 0.24
CA TYR A 51 -6.44 4.20 1.54
C TYR A 51 -4.94 3.99 1.68
N GLU A 52 -4.50 3.90 2.91
CA GLU A 52 -3.11 3.68 3.24
C GLU A 52 -2.98 2.49 4.16
N ILE A 53 -1.99 1.63 3.93
CA ILE A 53 -1.62 0.59 4.88
C ILE A 53 -0.16 0.76 5.29
N ARG A 54 0.12 0.35 6.52
CA ARG A 54 1.47 0.38 7.06
C ARG A 54 2.27 -0.79 6.53
N ILE A 55 3.44 -0.51 5.98
CA ILE A 55 4.39 -1.55 5.56
C ILE A 55 5.40 -1.79 6.68
N SER A 56 6.00 -0.73 7.17
CA SER A 56 6.90 -0.75 8.32
C SER A 56 6.83 0.62 8.97
N ARG A 57 7.67 0.86 9.97
CA ARG A 57 7.64 2.11 10.71
C ARG A 57 7.72 3.35 9.81
N GLY A 58 8.57 3.31 8.80
CA GLY A 58 8.79 4.46 7.93
C GLY A 58 8.22 4.33 6.53
N TYR A 59 7.52 3.25 6.22
CA TYR A 59 7.04 2.99 4.87
C TYR A 59 5.54 2.74 4.86
N ARG A 60 4.88 3.26 3.82
CA ARG A 60 3.44 3.11 3.63
C ARG A 60 3.14 2.73 2.19
N LEU A 61 1.98 2.12 1.99
CA LEU A 61 1.48 1.77 0.67
C LEU A 61 0.10 2.39 0.53
N THR A 62 -0.15 3.04 -0.62
CA THR A 62 -1.47 3.59 -0.90
C THR A 62 -2.18 2.71 -1.91
N LEU A 63 -3.49 2.59 -1.73
CA LEU A 63 -4.32 1.76 -2.58
C LEU A 63 -5.71 2.37 -2.72
N ARG A 64 -6.46 1.83 -3.66
CA ARG A 64 -7.82 2.25 -3.92
C ARG A 64 -8.65 1.04 -4.30
N PHE A 65 -9.90 1.03 -3.88
CA PHE A 65 -10.83 -0.01 -4.31
C PHE A 65 -11.54 0.48 -5.56
N VAL A 66 -11.43 -0.27 -6.65
CA VAL A 66 -12.08 0.03 -7.90
C VAL A 66 -12.93 -1.17 -8.26
N GLU A 67 -14.23 -1.07 -8.04
CA GLU A 67 -15.15 -2.19 -8.14
C GLU A 67 -14.71 -3.30 -7.22
N GLN A 68 -14.33 -4.46 -7.71
CA GLN A 68 -13.86 -5.56 -6.88
C GLN A 68 -12.35 -5.77 -7.01
N ILE A 69 -11.64 -4.70 -7.42
CA ILE A 69 -10.19 -4.75 -7.61
C ILE A 69 -9.53 -3.84 -6.59
N ILE A 70 -8.44 -4.33 -5.99
CA ILE A 70 -7.56 -3.51 -5.18
C ILE A 70 -6.48 -2.97 -6.10
N GLU A 71 -6.46 -1.66 -6.27
CA GLU A 71 -5.45 -1.00 -7.08
C GLU A 71 -4.33 -0.49 -6.19
N LEU A 72 -3.12 -1.04 -6.34
CA LEU A 72 -1.95 -0.60 -5.60
C LEU A 72 -1.36 0.61 -6.32
N ARG A 73 -1.32 1.75 -5.64
CA ARG A 73 -0.98 3.01 -6.28
C ARG A 73 0.47 3.42 -6.09
N ARG A 74 0.91 3.54 -4.86
CA ARG A 74 2.26 3.95 -4.53
C ARG A 74 2.76 3.20 -3.31
N VAL A 75 4.06 3.05 -3.20
CA VAL A 75 4.68 2.54 -1.98
C VAL A 75 6.02 3.26 -1.79
N GLY A 76 6.30 3.67 -0.56
CA GLY A 76 7.53 4.40 -0.29
C GLY A 76 7.56 4.95 1.12
N ALA A 77 8.53 5.82 1.36
CA ALA A 77 8.66 6.47 2.65
C ALA A 77 7.42 7.32 2.94
N HIS A 78 6.99 7.27 4.20
CA HIS A 78 5.76 7.93 4.63
C HIS A 78 5.71 9.40 4.21
N ASP A 79 6.80 10.13 4.38
CA ASP A 79 6.84 11.55 4.06
C ASP A 79 6.65 11.82 2.57
N LEU A 80 7.17 10.94 1.72
CA LEU A 80 7.01 11.10 0.28
C LEU A 80 5.58 10.86 -0.16
N LEU A 81 4.89 9.93 0.47
CA LEU A 81 3.53 9.59 0.10
C LEU A 81 2.50 10.62 0.53
N ARG A 82 2.83 11.49 1.45
CA ARG A 82 1.93 12.58 1.86
C ARG A 82 1.49 13.44 0.67
N LYS A 83 2.34 13.55 -0.33
CA LYS A 83 2.07 14.41 -1.48
C LYS A 83 1.13 13.76 -2.49
N GLU A 84 0.87 12.47 -2.35
CA GLU A 84 -0.02 11.78 -3.26
C GLU A 84 -1.48 12.15 -3.04
N GLY A 85 -1.82 12.35 -1.78
CA GLY A 85 -3.20 12.68 -1.41
C GLY A 85 -3.73 13.84 -2.17
#